data_b88fd12078dbf61b8a44b007a21faaad
#
_entry.id   b88fd12078dbf61b8a44b007a21faaad
#
_cell.length_a   1.000
_cell.length_b   1.000
_cell.length_c   1.000
_cell.angle_alpha   90.00
_cell.angle_beta   90.00
_cell.angle_gamma   90.00
#
_symmetry.space_group_name_H-M   'P 1'
#
loop_
_entity.id
_entity.type
_entity.pdbx_description
1 polymer ?
#
loop_
_entity_poly.entity_id
_entity_poly.type
_entity_poly.pdbx_seq_one_letter_code
_entity_poly.pdbx_strand_id
1 'polypeptide(L)'
;YKGIKVLSYQGGFHVDDPIQMCTYEKCLELDIPVLFHVGWHNAGSANPSAAANGANSCKYSCVGTPFEFANVLETFPELKVIFAHMGAENYFRCLGMAQRFHNVYMDTAWLEHYGSNQLPQISVKEWIEHACKYLGSEKIMFGGEYTMPWEIEQCDLSDKQKADLLGETCRRLYKL
;
A
#
# COMPACT_ATOMS: atom_id res chain seq x y z
N TYR A 1 -17.83 0.40 -9.85
CA TYR A 1 -16.48 0.33 -9.30
C TYR A 1 -16.58 0.33 -7.76
N LYS A 2 -15.66 -0.39 -7.09
CA LYS A 2 -15.62 -0.51 -5.62
C LYS A 2 -14.41 0.20 -5.00
N GLY A 3 -13.53 0.75 -5.82
CA GLY A 3 -12.34 1.49 -5.41
C GLY A 3 -11.55 1.95 -6.63
N ILE A 4 -10.52 2.73 -6.42
CA ILE A 4 -9.56 3.15 -7.45
C ILE A 4 -8.13 2.79 -7.03
N LYS A 5 -7.26 2.54 -8.02
CA LYS A 5 -5.80 2.41 -7.82
C LYS A 5 -5.13 3.65 -8.41
N VAL A 6 -4.24 4.26 -7.63
CA VAL A 6 -3.44 5.42 -8.05
C VAL A 6 -1.97 5.01 -8.16
N LEU A 7 -1.39 5.30 -9.31
CA LEU A 7 0.00 5.02 -9.68
C LEU A 7 0.67 6.36 -10.03
N SER A 8 0.96 7.16 -9.01
CA SER A 8 1.48 8.52 -9.17
C SER A 8 2.78 8.58 -9.98
N TYR A 9 3.67 7.61 -9.78
CA TYR A 9 4.93 7.52 -10.52
C TYR A 9 4.75 7.29 -12.02
N GLN A 10 3.69 6.58 -12.45
CA GLN A 10 3.38 6.39 -13.88
C GLN A 10 2.71 7.63 -14.48
N GLY A 11 1.84 8.25 -13.71
CA GLY A 11 1.13 9.45 -14.12
C GLY A 11 1.99 10.72 -14.10
N GLY A 12 3.11 10.69 -13.37
CA GLY A 12 4.02 11.82 -13.24
C GLY A 12 3.43 12.98 -12.46
N PHE A 13 2.64 12.70 -11.42
CA PHE A 13 2.00 13.71 -10.57
C PHE A 13 2.24 13.39 -9.09
N HIS A 14 2.20 14.40 -8.25
CA HIS A 14 2.17 14.25 -6.80
C HIS A 14 0.76 13.84 -6.35
N VAL A 15 0.67 12.98 -5.34
CA VAL A 15 -0.65 12.52 -4.86
C VAL A 15 -1.46 13.65 -4.22
N ASP A 16 -0.79 14.68 -3.70
CA ASP A 16 -1.39 15.89 -3.12
C ASP A 16 -1.52 17.06 -4.11
N ASP A 17 -1.30 16.82 -5.39
CA ASP A 17 -1.55 17.84 -6.42
C ASP A 17 -3.02 18.29 -6.38
N PRO A 18 -3.28 19.61 -6.46
CA PRO A 18 -4.65 20.15 -6.43
C PRO A 18 -5.60 19.53 -7.44
N ILE A 19 -5.08 19.13 -8.61
CA ILE A 19 -5.87 18.47 -9.65
C ILE A 19 -6.40 17.09 -9.23
N GLN A 20 -5.74 16.43 -8.27
CA GLN A 20 -6.15 15.13 -7.76
C GLN A 20 -7.25 15.23 -6.70
N MET A 21 -7.39 16.38 -6.05
CA MET A 21 -8.33 16.56 -4.94
C MET A 21 -9.78 16.27 -5.32
N CYS A 22 -10.21 16.65 -6.52
CA CYS A 22 -11.57 16.33 -6.99
C CYS A 22 -11.82 14.81 -7.13
N THR A 23 -10.78 14.03 -7.41
CA THR A 23 -10.87 12.56 -7.45
C THR A 23 -11.09 12.00 -6.05
N TYR A 24 -10.38 12.53 -5.06
CA TYR A 24 -10.53 12.08 -3.66
C TYR A 24 -11.85 12.51 -3.05
N GLU A 25 -12.31 13.73 -3.34
CA GLU A 25 -13.68 14.17 -3.00
C GLU A 25 -14.73 13.20 -3.55
N LYS A 26 -14.57 12.79 -4.81
CA LYS A 26 -15.51 11.84 -5.43
C LYS A 26 -15.42 10.45 -4.81
N CYS A 27 -14.23 9.98 -4.44
CA CYS A 27 -14.08 8.71 -3.72
C CYS A 27 -14.74 8.76 -2.34
N LEU A 28 -14.60 9.89 -1.64
CA LEU A 28 -15.25 10.12 -0.36
C LEU A 28 -16.78 10.14 -0.50
N GLU A 29 -17.30 10.88 -1.47
CA GLU A 29 -18.75 10.94 -1.78
C GLU A 29 -19.34 9.54 -2.06
N LEU A 30 -18.61 8.73 -2.83
CA LEU A 30 -19.01 7.38 -3.21
C LEU A 30 -18.70 6.33 -2.14
N ASP A 31 -18.04 6.73 -1.05
CA ASP A 31 -17.57 5.85 0.02
C ASP A 31 -16.75 4.66 -0.48
N ILE A 32 -15.85 4.91 -1.45
CA ILE A 32 -14.95 3.92 -2.02
C ILE A 32 -13.49 4.20 -1.63
N PRO A 33 -12.67 3.16 -1.36
CA PRO A 33 -11.27 3.34 -1.00
C PRO A 33 -10.39 3.70 -2.20
N VAL A 34 -9.27 4.34 -1.87
CA VAL A 34 -8.18 4.63 -2.81
C VAL A 34 -6.97 3.79 -2.42
N LEU A 35 -6.52 2.92 -3.31
CA LEU A 35 -5.30 2.16 -3.18
C LEU A 35 -4.16 2.94 -3.85
N PHE A 36 -3.18 3.37 -3.07
CA PHE A 36 -1.99 4.04 -3.57
C PHE A 36 -0.83 3.07 -3.68
N HIS A 37 -0.13 3.11 -4.81
CA HIS A 37 1.21 2.56 -4.89
C HIS A 37 2.14 3.38 -4.00
N VAL A 38 2.90 2.73 -3.14
CA VAL A 38 3.91 3.35 -2.27
C VAL A 38 5.22 2.60 -2.46
N GLY A 39 6.30 3.34 -2.52
CA GLY A 39 7.62 2.75 -2.68
C GLY A 39 8.18 2.85 -4.10
N TRP A 40 9.44 2.46 -4.23
CA TRP A 40 10.14 2.47 -5.49
C TRP A 40 9.55 1.46 -6.46
N HIS A 41 9.33 1.88 -7.68
CA HIS A 41 8.98 0.95 -8.74
C HIS A 41 10.25 0.45 -9.43
N ASN A 42 10.59 -0.82 -9.20
CA ASN A 42 11.75 -1.46 -9.79
C ASN A 42 11.54 -1.93 -11.24
N ALA A 43 10.55 -1.40 -11.95
CA ALA A 43 10.32 -1.77 -13.34
C ALA A 43 11.48 -1.35 -14.24
N GLY A 44 12.57 -2.02 -14.15
CA GLY A 44 13.73 -1.75 -14.99
C GLY A 44 15.07 -2.07 -14.35
N SER A 45 15.13 -2.30 -13.05
CA SER A 45 16.39 -2.66 -12.39
C SER A 45 16.96 -3.99 -12.88
N ALA A 46 16.11 -4.91 -13.32
CA ALA A 46 16.53 -6.20 -13.88
C ALA A 46 16.85 -6.15 -15.39
N ASN A 47 16.50 -5.07 -16.09
CA ASN A 47 16.76 -4.95 -17.53
C ASN A 47 17.31 -3.57 -17.89
N PRO A 48 18.64 -3.41 -17.89
CA PRO A 48 19.29 -2.15 -18.28
C PRO A 48 18.89 -1.65 -19.68
N SER A 49 18.49 -2.54 -20.59
CA SER A 49 18.05 -2.15 -21.92
C SER A 49 16.65 -1.54 -21.94
N ALA A 50 15.78 -1.90 -21.01
CA ALA A 50 14.49 -1.25 -20.86
C ALA A 50 14.62 0.20 -20.35
N ALA A 51 15.54 0.44 -19.42
CA ALA A 51 15.90 1.77 -18.96
C ALA A 51 16.50 2.64 -20.08
N ALA A 52 17.33 2.04 -20.93
CA ALA A 52 17.95 2.73 -22.08
C ALA A 52 16.95 3.17 -23.16
N ASN A 53 15.82 2.45 -23.28
CA ASN A 53 14.79 2.75 -24.27
C ASN A 53 13.74 3.76 -23.80
N GLY A 54 13.95 4.42 -22.66
CA GLY A 54 13.04 5.46 -22.14
C GLY A 54 11.68 4.95 -21.68
N ALA A 55 11.40 3.65 -21.82
CA ALA A 55 10.13 3.05 -21.44
C ALA A 55 9.87 3.06 -19.92
N ASN A 56 10.92 3.29 -19.13
CA ASN A 56 10.89 3.29 -17.67
C ASN A 56 11.63 4.49 -17.07
N SER A 57 11.78 5.60 -17.79
CA SER A 57 12.21 6.83 -17.15
C SER A 57 11.06 7.30 -16.25
N CYS A 58 10.96 6.71 -15.07
CA CYS A 58 10.15 7.25 -14.01
C CYS A 58 10.72 8.62 -13.67
N LYS A 59 10.24 9.63 -14.37
CA LYS A 59 10.66 11.03 -14.24
C LYS A 59 10.39 11.55 -12.83
N TYR A 60 9.63 10.77 -12.06
CA TYR A 60 9.05 11.10 -10.77
C TYR A 60 9.21 9.94 -9.76
N SER A 61 10.43 9.44 -9.64
CA SER A 61 10.75 8.36 -8.69
C SER A 61 10.51 8.72 -7.22
N CYS A 62 10.30 10.01 -6.94
CA CYS A 62 10.10 10.52 -5.58
C CYS A 62 8.64 10.85 -5.25
N VAL A 63 7.68 10.58 -6.16
CA VAL A 63 6.25 10.81 -5.90
C VAL A 63 5.61 9.62 -5.18
N GLY A 64 4.51 9.87 -4.48
CA GLY A 64 3.85 8.84 -3.68
C GLY A 64 4.58 8.59 -2.36
N THR A 65 5.16 9.63 -1.79
CA THR A 65 5.83 9.56 -0.49
C THR A 65 4.84 9.72 0.67
N PRO A 66 5.14 9.19 1.87
CA PRO A 66 4.28 9.37 3.03
C PRO A 66 3.92 10.81 3.38
N PHE A 67 4.76 11.79 3.04
CA PHE A 67 4.46 13.20 3.29
C PHE A 67 3.32 13.74 2.41
N GLU A 68 3.29 13.34 1.14
CA GLU A 68 2.19 13.70 0.23
C GLU A 68 0.86 13.11 0.70
N PHE A 69 0.87 11.88 1.19
CA PHE A 69 -0.32 11.23 1.77
C PHE A 69 -0.81 11.91 3.04
N ALA A 70 0.08 12.47 3.85
CA ALA A 70 -0.30 13.23 5.03
C ALA A 70 -1.17 14.43 4.64
N ASN A 71 -0.79 15.20 3.62
CA ASN A 71 -1.58 16.32 3.11
C ASN A 71 -2.97 15.88 2.64
N VAL A 72 -3.06 14.75 1.92
CA VAL A 72 -4.34 14.20 1.45
C VAL A 72 -5.23 13.79 2.63
N LEU A 73 -4.67 13.09 3.63
CA LEU A 73 -5.41 12.60 4.80
C LEU A 73 -5.82 13.72 5.75
N GLU A 74 -5.04 14.80 5.84
CA GLU A 74 -5.41 15.98 6.63
C GLU A 74 -6.52 16.78 5.93
N THR A 75 -6.54 16.78 4.60
CA THR A 75 -7.60 17.43 3.82
C THR A 75 -8.89 16.59 3.82
N PHE A 76 -8.77 15.27 3.72
CA PHE A 76 -9.88 14.31 3.65
C PHE A 76 -9.76 13.25 4.75
N PRO A 77 -10.03 13.58 6.02
CA PRO A 77 -9.78 12.71 7.16
C PRO A 77 -10.63 11.42 7.17
N GLU A 78 -11.71 11.37 6.41
CA GLU A 78 -12.57 10.19 6.26
C GLU A 78 -12.30 9.38 5.00
N LEU A 79 -11.37 9.82 4.15
CA LEU A 79 -11.02 9.10 2.93
C LEU A 79 -10.35 7.77 3.29
N LYS A 80 -10.90 6.66 2.81
CA LYS A 80 -10.32 5.32 3.00
C LYS A 80 -9.10 5.16 2.09
N VAL A 81 -7.93 5.03 2.69
CA VAL A 81 -6.65 4.91 1.99
C VAL A 81 -6.02 3.55 2.26
N ILE A 82 -5.51 2.93 1.21
CA ILE A 82 -4.75 1.67 1.31
C ILE A 82 -3.35 1.95 0.78
N PHE A 83 -2.33 1.68 1.59
CA PHE A 83 -0.94 1.70 1.15
C PHE A 83 -0.56 0.33 0.62
N ALA A 84 -0.27 0.26 -0.69
CA ALA A 84 0.23 -0.95 -1.30
C ALA A 84 1.59 -1.35 -0.72
N HIS A 85 1.86 -2.65 -0.72
CA HIS A 85 3.15 -3.22 -0.32
C HIS A 85 3.56 -2.85 1.12
N MET A 86 2.58 -2.62 2.00
CA MET A 86 2.81 -2.08 3.37
C MET A 86 3.70 -0.82 3.37
N GLY A 87 3.76 -0.10 2.27
CA GLY A 87 4.63 1.08 2.12
C GLY A 87 6.05 0.77 1.68
N ALA A 88 6.39 -0.49 1.39
CA ALA A 88 7.69 -0.91 0.90
C ALA A 88 8.87 -0.36 1.74
N GLU A 89 9.85 0.31 1.17
CA GLU A 89 10.96 0.96 1.90
C GLU A 89 10.50 2.08 2.85
N ASN A 90 9.27 2.56 2.72
CA ASN A 90 8.67 3.57 3.61
C ASN A 90 7.82 2.95 4.73
N TYR A 91 7.92 1.64 4.95
CA TYR A 91 7.07 0.88 5.87
C TYR A 91 6.82 1.55 7.22
N PHE A 92 7.86 1.95 7.95
CA PHE A 92 7.69 2.54 9.28
C PHE A 92 6.93 3.88 9.26
N ARG A 93 7.06 4.67 8.20
CA ARG A 93 6.31 5.92 8.04
C ARG A 93 4.86 5.65 7.72
N CYS A 94 4.60 4.69 6.84
CA CYS A 94 3.24 4.24 6.49
C CYS A 94 2.55 3.60 7.69
N LEU A 95 3.26 2.80 8.48
CA LEU A 95 2.74 2.23 9.72
C LEU A 95 2.33 3.32 10.71
N GLY A 96 3.18 4.33 10.91
CA GLY A 96 2.87 5.46 11.79
C GLY A 96 1.65 6.26 11.31
N MET A 97 1.48 6.43 10.00
CA MET A 97 0.29 7.06 9.43
C MET A 97 -0.96 6.20 9.64
N ALA A 98 -0.86 4.88 9.42
CA ALA A 98 -1.97 3.96 9.64
C ALA A 98 -2.37 3.84 11.12
N GLN A 99 -1.45 4.09 12.05
CA GLN A 99 -1.75 4.22 13.49
C GLN A 99 -2.44 5.55 13.81
N ARG A 100 -2.05 6.64 13.14
CA ARG A 100 -2.62 7.97 13.37
C ARG A 100 -4.01 8.12 12.76
N PHE A 101 -4.21 7.62 11.53
CA PHE A 101 -5.46 7.77 10.78
C PHE A 101 -6.26 6.46 10.79
N HIS A 102 -7.49 6.52 11.31
CA HIS A 102 -8.34 5.33 11.50
C HIS A 102 -8.78 4.68 10.18
N ASN A 103 -8.74 5.42 9.09
CA ASN A 103 -9.18 5.05 7.74
C ASN A 103 -8.02 4.66 6.81
N VAL A 104 -6.82 4.48 7.35
CA VAL A 104 -5.64 4.01 6.59
C VAL A 104 -5.43 2.52 6.82
N TYR A 105 -5.23 1.81 5.73
CA TYR A 105 -5.04 0.36 5.61
C TYR A 105 -3.75 0.06 4.87
N MET A 106 -3.31 -1.20 4.89
CA MET A 106 -2.13 -1.68 4.16
C MET A 106 -2.43 -3.00 3.46
N ASP A 107 -1.77 -3.28 2.34
CA ASP A 107 -1.84 -4.59 1.70
C ASP A 107 -0.50 -5.34 1.73
N THR A 108 -0.56 -6.64 1.48
CA THR A 108 0.59 -7.56 1.51
C THR A 108 1.22 -7.80 0.14
N ALA A 109 0.84 -7.07 -0.90
CA ALA A 109 1.37 -7.30 -2.23
C ALA A 109 2.90 -7.13 -2.28
N TRP A 110 3.58 -8.04 -2.96
CA TRP A 110 5.02 -7.98 -3.29
C TRP A 110 5.99 -7.90 -2.10
N LEU A 111 5.60 -8.36 -0.93
CA LEU A 111 6.44 -8.26 0.28
C LEU A 111 7.75 -9.03 0.17
N GLU A 112 7.77 -10.21 -0.47
CA GLU A 112 9.00 -10.97 -0.66
C GLU A 112 10.07 -10.15 -1.38
N HIS A 113 9.69 -9.47 -2.46
CA HIS A 113 10.60 -8.63 -3.24
C HIS A 113 11.18 -7.48 -2.41
N TYR A 114 10.32 -6.75 -1.72
CA TYR A 114 10.78 -5.63 -0.90
C TYR A 114 11.56 -6.09 0.32
N GLY A 115 11.14 -7.18 0.96
CA GLY A 115 11.81 -7.74 2.13
C GLY A 115 13.20 -8.27 1.83
N SER A 116 13.40 -8.91 0.68
CA SER A 116 14.70 -9.42 0.22
C SER A 116 15.70 -8.29 -0.06
N ASN A 117 15.24 -7.09 -0.35
CA ASN A 117 16.06 -5.91 -0.61
C ASN A 117 16.34 -5.06 0.65
N GLN A 118 15.80 -5.44 1.80
CA GLN A 118 16.11 -4.75 3.07
C GLN A 118 17.46 -5.16 3.64
N LEU A 119 18.02 -4.32 4.51
CA LEU A 119 19.24 -4.64 5.26
C LEU A 119 19.01 -4.34 6.76
N PRO A 120 18.86 -5.35 7.63
CA PRO A 120 18.80 -6.79 7.30
C PRO A 120 17.60 -7.18 6.47
N GLN A 121 17.66 -8.32 5.80
CA GLN A 121 16.52 -8.88 5.08
C GLN A 121 15.38 -9.19 6.04
N ILE A 122 14.15 -9.01 5.58
CA ILE A 122 12.93 -9.26 6.35
C ILE A 122 12.09 -10.26 5.55
N SER A 123 11.69 -11.36 6.19
CA SER A 123 10.78 -12.32 5.57
C SER A 123 9.35 -11.77 5.51
N VAL A 124 8.53 -12.29 4.61
CA VAL A 124 7.10 -11.96 4.50
C VAL A 124 6.39 -12.21 5.84
N LYS A 125 6.70 -13.33 6.50
CA LYS A 125 6.16 -13.68 7.82
C LYS A 125 6.46 -12.61 8.87
N GLU A 126 7.73 -12.24 9.04
CA GLU A 126 8.14 -11.24 10.03
C GLU A 126 7.47 -9.89 9.77
N TRP A 127 7.34 -9.52 8.51
CA TRP A 127 6.72 -8.26 8.14
C TRP A 127 5.22 -8.23 8.49
N ILE A 128 4.50 -9.29 8.12
CA ILE A 128 3.07 -9.43 8.42
C ILE A 128 2.83 -9.46 9.93
N GLU A 129 3.58 -10.27 10.66
CA GLU A 129 3.44 -10.38 12.13
C GLU A 129 3.74 -9.06 12.83
N HIS A 130 4.78 -8.34 12.39
CA HIS A 130 5.09 -7.02 12.91
C HIS A 130 3.94 -6.03 12.64
N ALA A 131 3.41 -6.00 11.42
CA ALA A 131 2.30 -5.13 11.09
C ALA A 131 1.04 -5.47 11.91
N CYS A 132 0.70 -6.75 12.04
CA CYS A 132 -0.43 -7.19 12.87
C CYS A 132 -0.28 -6.80 14.34
N LYS A 133 0.93 -6.91 14.87
CA LYS A 133 1.23 -6.56 16.27
C LYS A 133 1.02 -5.08 16.58
N TYR A 134 1.40 -4.20 15.65
CA TYR A 134 1.43 -2.76 15.91
C TYR A 134 0.27 -1.98 15.31
N LEU A 135 -0.43 -2.56 14.32
CA LEU A 135 -1.56 -1.91 13.64
C LEU A 135 -2.89 -2.63 13.87
N GLY A 136 -2.86 -3.95 14.03
CA GLY A 136 -4.04 -4.81 14.06
C GLY A 136 -4.33 -5.44 12.70
N SER A 137 -4.82 -6.69 12.72
CA SER A 137 -5.12 -7.46 11.50
C SER A 137 -6.26 -6.85 10.68
N GLU A 138 -7.18 -6.16 11.34
CA GLU A 138 -8.33 -5.50 10.70
C GLU A 138 -7.96 -4.30 9.82
N LYS A 139 -6.70 -3.89 9.84
CA LYS A 139 -6.12 -2.82 9.00
C LYS A 139 -5.27 -3.34 7.86
N ILE A 140 -5.08 -4.66 7.79
CA ILE A 140 -4.22 -5.30 6.81
C ILE A 140 -5.08 -6.20 5.92
N MET A 141 -4.80 -6.19 4.62
CA MET A 141 -5.52 -7.00 3.65
C MET A 141 -4.57 -7.76 2.75
N PHE A 142 -5.03 -8.89 2.26
CA PHE A 142 -4.29 -9.67 1.28
C PHE A 142 -4.19 -8.94 -0.05
N GLY A 143 -2.96 -8.72 -0.50
CA GLY A 143 -2.63 -8.32 -1.85
C GLY A 143 -1.81 -9.45 -2.50
N GLY A 144 -2.39 -10.09 -3.52
CA GLY A 144 -1.84 -11.32 -4.09
C GLY A 144 -0.72 -11.15 -5.12
N GLU A 145 -0.21 -9.94 -5.34
CA GLU A 145 0.91 -9.72 -6.27
C GLU A 145 2.19 -10.31 -5.67
N TYR A 146 2.58 -11.50 -6.13
CA TYR A 146 3.73 -12.30 -5.67
C TYR A 146 3.72 -12.70 -4.18
N THR A 147 2.76 -12.27 -3.39
CA THR A 147 2.51 -12.80 -2.04
C THR A 147 1.40 -13.84 -2.12
N MET A 148 1.62 -14.99 -1.52
CA MET A 148 0.71 -16.12 -1.63
C MET A 148 -0.11 -16.33 -0.34
N PRO A 149 -1.35 -16.82 -0.42
CA PRO A 149 -2.18 -17.05 0.77
C PRO A 149 -1.51 -17.94 1.81
N TRP A 150 -0.74 -18.95 1.38
CA TRP A 150 -0.05 -19.86 2.31
C TRP A 150 1.02 -19.16 3.15
N GLU A 151 1.57 -18.04 2.73
CA GLU A 151 2.50 -17.25 3.55
C GLU A 151 1.81 -16.63 4.75
N ILE A 152 0.54 -16.23 4.61
CA ILE A 152 -0.30 -15.79 5.73
C ILE A 152 -0.64 -16.96 6.65
N GLU A 153 -0.93 -18.14 6.08
CA GLU A 153 -1.21 -19.34 6.84
C GLU A 153 -0.02 -19.77 7.73
N GLN A 154 1.21 -19.51 7.29
CA GLN A 154 2.45 -19.81 8.02
C GLN A 154 2.78 -18.79 9.12
N CYS A 155 2.11 -17.65 9.20
CA CYS A 155 2.32 -16.68 10.26
C CYS A 155 1.82 -17.20 11.62
N ASP A 156 2.49 -16.79 12.68
CA ASP A 156 2.08 -17.08 14.07
C ASP A 156 0.96 -16.12 14.51
N LEU A 157 -0.16 -16.21 13.81
CA LEU A 157 -1.36 -15.41 14.01
C LEU A 157 -2.54 -16.31 14.39
N SER A 158 -3.49 -15.76 15.14
CA SER A 158 -4.76 -16.44 15.42
C SER A 158 -5.59 -16.63 14.16
N ASP A 159 -6.51 -17.59 14.15
CA ASP A 159 -7.43 -17.85 13.03
C ASP A 159 -8.20 -16.59 12.64
N LYS A 160 -8.64 -15.79 13.63
CA LYS A 160 -9.29 -14.50 13.37
C LYS A 160 -8.39 -13.55 12.60
N GLN A 161 -7.13 -13.41 13.01
CA GLN A 161 -6.19 -12.51 12.34
C GLN A 161 -5.92 -12.99 10.91
N LYS A 162 -5.74 -14.29 10.70
CA LYS A 162 -5.58 -14.87 9.35
C LYS A 162 -6.80 -14.61 8.49
N ALA A 163 -8.02 -14.79 9.03
CA ALA A 163 -9.26 -14.49 8.32
C ALA A 163 -9.39 -13.01 7.96
N ASP A 164 -9.00 -12.10 8.85
CA ASP A 164 -8.98 -10.67 8.57
C ASP A 164 -8.10 -10.38 7.35
N LEU A 165 -6.86 -10.85 7.34
CA LEU A 165 -5.93 -10.64 6.24
C LEU A 165 -6.44 -11.28 4.94
N LEU A 166 -6.88 -12.55 4.98
CA LEU A 166 -7.25 -13.32 3.80
C LEU A 166 -8.55 -12.87 3.12
N GLY A 167 -9.34 -12.01 3.77
CA GLY A 167 -10.52 -11.48 3.09
C GLY A 167 -11.47 -10.64 3.92
N GLU A 168 -11.59 -10.86 5.24
CA GLU A 168 -12.59 -10.16 6.04
C GLU A 168 -12.35 -8.64 6.09
N THR A 169 -11.10 -8.19 6.11
CA THR A 169 -10.78 -6.76 6.01
C THR A 169 -11.23 -6.18 4.67
N CYS A 170 -10.92 -6.85 3.55
CA CYS A 170 -11.41 -6.45 2.23
C CYS A 170 -12.94 -6.42 2.18
N ARG A 171 -13.60 -7.48 2.70
CA ARG A 171 -15.07 -7.58 2.71
C ARG A 171 -15.71 -6.39 3.42
N ARG A 172 -15.17 -6.02 4.58
CA ARG A 172 -15.66 -4.85 5.34
C ARG A 172 -15.40 -3.54 4.60
N LEU A 173 -14.18 -3.35 4.10
CA LEU A 173 -13.75 -2.09 3.49
C LEU A 173 -14.49 -1.81 2.18
N TYR A 174 -14.66 -2.83 1.34
CA TYR A 174 -15.29 -2.71 0.03
C TYR A 174 -16.81 -2.99 0.03
N LYS A 175 -17.37 -3.31 1.20
CA LYS A 175 -18.80 -3.63 1.37
C LYS A 175 -19.27 -4.75 0.42
N LEU A 176 -18.57 -5.90 0.52
CA LEU A 176 -18.83 -7.11 -0.27
C LEU A 176 -19.73 -8.10 0.49
#